data_6be162c71c75ff1aeab705bc493d18bb
#
_entry.id   6be162c71c75ff1aeab705bc493d18bb
#
_cell.length_a   1.000
_cell.length_b   1.000
_cell.length_c   1.000
_cell.angle_alpha   90.00
_cell.angle_beta   90.00
_cell.angle_gamma   90.00
#
_symmetry.space_group_name_H-M   'P 1'
#
loop_
_entity.id
_entity.type
_entity.pdbx_description
1 polymer ?
#
loop_
_entity_poly.entity_id
_entity_poly.type
_entity_poly.pdbx_seq_one_letter_code
_entity_poly.pdbx_strand_id
1 'polypeptide(L)' 'NPFFKILEDPDGIISIDMGAYGVPETYIIDDKLNIIRKFIGELTFSNYEEIIDIINK' A
#
# COMPACT_ATOMS: atom_id res chain seq x y z
N ASN A 1 -14.55 5.86 -3.95
CA ASN A 1 -14.72 6.15 -2.52
C ASN A 1 -13.70 7.19 -2.09
N PRO A 2 -14.16 8.31 -1.52
CA PRO A 2 -13.27 9.43 -1.21
C PRO A 2 -12.37 9.21 0.01
N PHE A 3 -12.52 8.12 0.73
CA PHE A 3 -11.84 7.93 2.01
C PHE A 3 -10.76 6.87 2.00
N PHE A 4 -10.17 6.58 0.85
CA PHE A 4 -8.98 5.73 0.82
C PHE A 4 -7.73 6.57 0.96
N LYS A 5 -6.75 6.05 1.69
CA LYS A 5 -5.44 6.65 1.81
C LYS A 5 -4.39 5.66 1.35
N ILE A 6 -3.33 6.19 0.77
CA ILE A 6 -2.18 5.40 0.37
C ILE A 6 -1.05 5.73 1.32
N LEU A 7 -0.54 4.70 2.01
CA LEU A 7 0.63 4.84 2.88
C LEU A 7 1.79 4.12 2.23
N GLU A 8 2.92 4.81 2.17
CA GLU A 8 4.14 4.24 1.60
C GLU A 8 5.19 4.06 2.68
N ASP A 9 5.86 2.94 2.63
CA ASP A 9 7.01 2.65 3.48
C ASP A 9 8.19 2.36 2.56
N PRO A 10 8.76 3.41 1.94
CA PRO A 10 9.73 3.22 0.87
C PRO A 10 11.04 2.57 1.32
N ASP A 11 11.39 2.73 2.58
CA ASP A 11 12.63 2.15 3.12
C ASP A 11 12.38 0.83 3.85
N GLY A 12 11.12 0.40 3.93
CA GLY A 12 10.76 -0.83 4.62
C GLY A 12 10.99 -0.78 6.12
N ILE A 13 11.00 0.42 6.71
CA ILE A 13 11.32 0.57 8.14
C ILE A 13 10.23 -0.06 9.01
N ILE A 14 8.97 0.20 8.67
CA ILE A 14 7.84 -0.37 9.41
C ILE A 14 7.79 -1.88 9.21
N SER A 15 8.02 -2.32 7.98
CA SER A 15 7.92 -3.73 7.65
C SER A 15 9.11 -4.56 8.14
N ILE A 16 10.24 -3.92 8.48
CA ILE A 16 11.37 -4.63 9.08
C ILE A 16 10.95 -5.33 10.38
N ASP A 17 10.15 -4.66 11.19
CA ASP A 17 9.62 -5.24 12.42
C ASP A 17 8.72 -6.45 12.15
N MET A 18 8.22 -6.56 10.92
CA MET A 18 7.38 -7.67 10.49
C MET A 18 8.15 -8.67 9.63
N GLY A 19 9.47 -8.50 9.52
CA GLY A 19 10.33 -9.43 8.82
C GLY A 19 10.54 -9.17 7.33
N ALA A 20 10.20 -7.98 6.85
CA ALA A 20 10.30 -7.69 5.42
C ALA A 20 11.67 -7.19 4.95
N TYR A 21 12.60 -6.99 5.87
CA TYR A 21 14.02 -6.74 5.55
C TYR A 21 14.29 -5.57 4.61
N GLY A 22 13.59 -4.45 4.82
CA GLY A 22 13.89 -3.23 4.06
C GLY A 22 13.29 -3.18 2.66
N VAL A 23 12.39 -4.09 2.35
CA VAL A 23 11.66 -4.07 1.08
C VAL A 23 10.59 -2.98 1.15
N PRO A 24 10.45 -2.10 0.13
CA PRO A 24 9.41 -1.08 0.17
C PRO A 24 8.02 -1.73 0.17
N GLU A 25 7.08 -1.08 0.87
CA GLU A 25 5.70 -1.55 0.92
C GLU A 25 4.76 -0.38 0.73
N THR A 26 3.61 -0.66 0.11
CA THR A 26 2.56 0.32 -0.09
C THR A 26 1.24 -0.27 0.40
N TYR A 27 0.51 0.51 1.18
CA TYR A 27 -0.76 0.08 1.76
C TYR A 27 -1.87 1.00 1.29
N ILE A 28 -3.02 0.42 0.96
CA ILE A 28 -4.24 1.19 0.77
C ILE A 28 -5.09 0.94 1.99
N ILE A 29 -5.46 2.00 2.68
CA ILE A 29 -6.27 1.91 3.90
C ILE A 29 -7.56 2.70 3.73
N ASP A 30 -8.59 2.30 4.46
CA ASP A 30 -9.85 3.02 4.47
C ASP A 30 -9.89 4.04 5.64
N ASP A 31 -11.01 4.71 5.79
CA ASP A 31 -11.19 5.73 6.82
C ASP A 31 -11.25 5.14 8.24
N LYS A 32 -11.35 3.83 8.36
CA LYS A 32 -11.36 3.13 9.65
C LYS A 32 -10.02 2.46 9.92
N LEU A 33 -9.01 2.78 9.12
CA LEU A 33 -7.65 2.24 9.24
C LEU A 33 -7.56 0.74 8.95
N ASN A 34 -8.52 0.20 8.21
CA ASN A 34 -8.42 -1.17 7.72
C ASN A 34 -7.53 -1.21 6.49
N ILE A 35 -6.62 -2.16 6.44
CA ILE A 35 -5.79 -2.37 5.26
C ILE A 35 -6.64 -3.08 4.21
N ILE A 36 -6.88 -2.40 3.10
CA ILE A 36 -7.68 -2.93 2.00
C ILE A 36 -6.78 -3.73 1.06
N ARG A 37 -5.58 -3.24 0.83
CA ARG A 37 -4.66 -3.85 -0.10
C ARG A 37 -3.23 -3.51 0.29
N LYS A 38 -2.33 -4.47 0.13
CA LYS A 38 -0.90 -4.29 0.43
C LYS A 38 -0.09 -4.74 -0.78
N PHE A 39 0.88 -3.93 -1.16
CA PHE A 39 1.83 -4.25 -2.21
C PHE A 39 3.22 -4.33 -1.62
N ILE A 40 3.92 -5.42 -1.87
CA ILE A 40 5.29 -5.63 -1.38
C ILE A 40 6.25 -5.44 -2.56
N GLY A 41 7.29 -4.65 -2.34
CA GLY A 41 8.24 -4.33 -3.38
C GLY A 41 7.84 -3.07 -4.14
N GLU A 42 8.61 -2.71 -5.16
CA GLU A 42 8.31 -1.55 -5.97
C GLU A 42 7.03 -1.76 -6.75
N LEU A 43 6.25 -0.69 -6.88
CA LEU A 43 4.99 -0.77 -7.61
C LEU A 43 5.23 -0.92 -9.10
N THR A 44 4.53 -1.87 -9.71
CA THR A 44 4.51 -2.05 -11.15
C THR A 44 3.41 -1.24 -11.77
N PHE A 45 3.42 -1.12 -13.11
CA PHE A 45 2.34 -0.46 -13.82
C PHE A 45 0.98 -1.11 -13.50
N SER A 46 0.98 -2.44 -13.45
CA SER A 46 -0.23 -3.19 -13.12
C SER A 46 -0.74 -2.85 -11.71
N ASN A 47 0.17 -2.67 -10.76
CA ASN A 47 -0.20 -2.25 -9.41
C ASN A 47 -0.85 -0.87 -9.41
N TYR A 48 -0.31 0.08 -10.17
CA TYR A 48 -0.90 1.41 -10.27
C TYR A 48 -2.32 1.36 -10.84
N GLU A 49 -2.55 0.52 -11.83
CA GLU A 49 -3.88 0.35 -12.38
C GLU A 49 -4.86 -0.19 -11.35
N GLU A 50 -4.42 -1.15 -10.56
CA GLU A 50 -5.24 -1.72 -9.49
C GLU A 50 -5.57 -0.66 -8.43
N ILE A 51 -4.60 0.17 -8.06
CA ILE A 51 -4.80 1.25 -7.10
C ILE A 51 -5.86 2.22 -7.61
N ILE A 52 -5.75 2.62 -8.86
CA ILE A 52 -6.71 3.54 -9.47
C ILE A 52 -8.11 2.95 -9.45
N ASP A 53 -8.23 1.68 -9.76
CA ASP A 53 -9.51 0.97 -9.72
C ASP A 53 -10.14 1.00 -8.33
N ILE A 54 -9.33 0.74 -7.31
CA ILE A 54 -9.81 0.72 -5.92
C ILE A 54 -10.28 2.10 -5.50
N ILE A 55 -9.51 3.13 -5.82
CA ILE A 55 -9.80 4.50 -5.42
C ILE A 55 -11.06 5.03 -6.12
N ASN A 56 -11.29 4.61 -7.35
CA ASN A 56 -12.41 5.11 -8.15
C ASN A 56 -13.72 4.32 -8.00
N LYS A 57 -13.77 3.40 -7.11
CA LYS A 57 -15.01 2.65 -6.88
C LYS A 57 -16.04 3.41 -6.07
#